data_4d832060c1a719d5f764fbb8cb568b34
#
_entry.id   4d832060c1a719d5f764fbb8cb568b34
#
_cell.length_a   1.000
_cell.length_b   1.000
_cell.length_c   1.000
_cell.angle_alpha   90.00
_cell.angle_beta   90.00
_cell.angle_gamma   90.00
#
_symmetry.space_group_name_H-M   'P 1'
#
loop_
_entity.id
_entity.type
_entity.pdbx_description
1 polymer ?
#
loop_
_entity_poly.entity_id
_entity_poly.type
_entity_poly.pdbx_seq_one_letter_code
_entity_poly.pdbx_strand_id
1 'polypeptide(L)'
;MHDLSDLLREYDRARAYTDDLWKDLTPDEVTWRPHENSSAIGWHLGHQAHVAHFMVRNLTAAEPSPDPELDALMDSANPEKFRGALPTVERLTAFRDTVAARVHARIGDIAAGHVGAPAQLTVIGTYLLTALINHEYQHDQWIGEVRTDRLGHALPPDPVSDRLGRVDGYLVLDPYA
;
A
#
# COMPACT_ATOMS: atom_id res chain seq x y z
N MET A 1 -10.04 -3.31 -20.75
CA MET A 1 -10.10 -2.41 -19.57
C MET A 1 -10.43 -3.30 -18.40
N HIS A 2 -9.59 -3.31 -17.38
CA HIS A 2 -9.80 -4.20 -16.22
C HIS A 2 -11.09 -3.82 -15.50
N ASP A 3 -11.83 -4.84 -15.06
CA ASP A 3 -12.94 -4.66 -14.14
C ASP A 3 -12.38 -4.16 -12.78
N LEU A 4 -13.03 -3.16 -12.18
CA LEU A 4 -12.65 -2.65 -10.87
C LEU A 4 -12.66 -3.73 -9.78
N SER A 5 -13.57 -4.71 -9.90
CA SER A 5 -13.62 -5.83 -8.96
C SER A 5 -12.39 -6.76 -9.10
N ASP A 6 -11.86 -6.90 -10.31
CA ASP A 6 -10.62 -7.65 -10.55
C ASP A 6 -9.43 -6.92 -9.93
N LEU A 7 -9.36 -5.60 -10.12
CA LEU A 7 -8.31 -4.78 -9.52
C LEU A 7 -8.37 -4.75 -8.00
N LEU A 8 -9.57 -4.79 -7.39
CA LEU A 8 -9.67 -4.94 -5.93
C LEU A 8 -9.07 -6.26 -5.45
N ARG A 9 -9.27 -7.36 -6.20
CA ARG A 9 -8.63 -8.65 -5.85
C ARG A 9 -7.10 -8.58 -5.97
N GLU A 10 -6.58 -7.87 -6.98
CA GLU A 10 -5.12 -7.64 -7.09
C GLU A 10 -4.59 -6.74 -5.97
N TYR A 11 -5.36 -5.73 -5.55
CA TYR A 11 -5.02 -4.91 -4.39
C TYR A 11 -4.95 -5.73 -3.10
N ASP A 12 -5.93 -6.60 -2.87
CA ASP A 12 -5.91 -7.51 -1.72
C ASP A 12 -4.70 -8.46 -1.76
N ARG A 13 -4.34 -8.93 -2.95
CA ARG A 13 -3.17 -9.79 -3.15
C ARG A 13 -1.87 -9.03 -2.83
N ALA A 14 -1.73 -7.80 -3.29
CA ALA A 14 -0.57 -6.98 -2.98
C ALA A 14 -0.45 -6.74 -1.48
N ARG A 15 -1.56 -6.38 -0.81
CA ARG A 15 -1.57 -6.20 0.64
C ARG A 15 -1.25 -7.48 1.41
N ALA A 16 -1.77 -8.62 0.97
CA ALA A 16 -1.45 -9.90 1.60
C ALA A 16 0.05 -10.22 1.47
N TYR A 17 0.66 -9.93 0.33
CA TYR A 17 2.11 -10.08 0.16
C TYR A 17 2.90 -9.13 1.06
N THR A 18 2.49 -7.86 1.15
CA THR A 18 3.08 -6.95 2.15
C THR A 18 3.00 -7.55 3.56
N ASP A 19 1.84 -8.10 3.93
CA ASP A 19 1.63 -8.71 5.24
C ASP A 19 2.56 -9.91 5.48
N ASP A 20 2.80 -10.73 4.49
CA ASP A 20 3.74 -11.87 4.55
C ASP A 20 5.21 -11.41 4.71
N LEU A 21 5.53 -10.18 4.28
CA LEU A 21 6.88 -9.62 4.42
C LEU A 21 7.22 -9.14 5.84
N TRP A 22 6.23 -8.88 6.71
CA TRP A 22 6.51 -8.25 7.98
C TRP A 22 5.82 -8.87 9.21
N LYS A 23 4.71 -9.60 9.07
CA LYS A 23 3.90 -10.07 10.22
C LYS A 23 4.60 -11.07 11.14
N ASP A 24 5.64 -11.73 10.67
CA ASP A 24 6.47 -12.65 11.45
C ASP A 24 7.66 -11.94 12.13
N LEU A 25 7.86 -10.65 11.88
CA LEU A 25 8.92 -9.86 12.48
C LEU A 25 8.49 -9.33 13.86
N THR A 26 9.47 -9.12 14.72
CA THR A 26 9.24 -8.47 16.01
C THR A 26 8.94 -6.98 15.83
N PRO A 27 8.24 -6.33 16.78
CA PRO A 27 8.03 -4.88 16.74
C PRO A 27 9.33 -4.07 16.62
N ASP A 28 10.41 -4.52 17.26
CA ASP A 28 11.71 -3.88 17.18
C ASP A 28 12.30 -3.96 15.78
N GLU A 29 12.18 -5.10 15.09
CA GLU A 29 12.62 -5.25 13.69
C GLU A 29 11.79 -4.40 12.74
N VAL A 30 10.47 -4.32 12.92
CA VAL A 30 9.59 -3.50 12.11
C VAL A 30 9.91 -2.01 12.22
N THR A 31 10.28 -1.56 13.41
CA THR A 31 10.58 -0.15 13.69
C THR A 31 12.06 0.19 13.57
N TRP A 32 12.92 -0.81 13.41
CA TRP A 32 14.35 -0.62 13.26
C TRP A 32 14.71 0.05 11.93
N ARG A 33 15.56 1.07 12.01
CA ARG A 33 16.07 1.79 10.86
C ARG A 33 17.47 1.29 10.50
N PRO A 34 17.69 0.75 9.29
CA PRO A 34 18.98 0.20 8.88
C PRO A 34 20.16 1.19 8.93
N HIS A 35 19.91 2.44 8.58
CA HIS A 35 20.84 3.56 8.70
C HIS A 35 20.08 4.89 8.64
N GLU A 36 20.78 6.00 8.90
CA GLU A 36 20.14 7.32 9.03
C GLU A 36 19.36 7.80 7.78
N ASN A 37 19.76 7.33 6.61
CA ASN A 37 19.15 7.71 5.32
C ASN A 37 18.22 6.64 4.73
N SER A 38 17.86 5.60 5.50
CA SER A 38 16.91 4.59 5.07
C SER A 38 15.65 4.56 5.93
N SER A 39 14.58 4.08 5.36
CA SER A 39 13.31 3.91 6.07
C SER A 39 13.27 2.57 6.77
N ALA A 40 12.59 2.51 7.92
CA ALA A 40 12.22 1.27 8.57
C ALA A 40 11.04 0.61 7.82
N ILE A 41 10.84 -0.68 7.99
CA ILE A 41 9.68 -1.41 7.46
C ILE A 41 8.38 -0.72 7.86
N GLY A 42 8.22 -0.37 9.13
CA GLY A 42 7.02 0.32 9.64
C GLY A 42 6.73 1.66 8.96
N TRP A 43 7.75 2.37 8.49
CA TRP A 43 7.52 3.57 7.69
C TRP A 43 6.90 3.23 6.33
N HIS A 44 7.42 2.20 5.64
CA HIS A 44 6.84 1.77 4.37
C HIS A 44 5.38 1.36 4.52
N LEU A 45 5.05 0.61 5.59
CA LEU A 45 3.67 0.20 5.89
C LEU A 45 2.73 1.40 6.08
N GLY A 46 3.16 2.40 6.84
CA GLY A 46 2.38 3.62 7.06
C GLY A 46 2.23 4.45 5.79
N HIS A 47 3.30 4.58 5.01
CA HIS A 47 3.30 5.35 3.77
C HIS A 47 2.44 4.72 2.67
N GLN A 48 2.44 3.39 2.53
CA GLN A 48 1.52 2.69 1.63
C GLN A 48 0.05 3.05 1.95
N ALA A 49 -0.34 3.00 3.22
CA ALA A 49 -1.69 3.36 3.64
C ALA A 49 -2.00 4.86 3.46
N HIS A 50 -1.04 5.75 3.76
CA HIS A 50 -1.17 7.18 3.50
C HIS A 50 -1.46 7.47 2.02
N VAL A 51 -0.68 6.89 1.11
CA VAL A 51 -0.86 7.07 -0.34
C VAL A 51 -2.19 6.47 -0.81
N ALA A 52 -2.59 5.30 -0.29
CA ALA A 52 -3.88 4.71 -0.60
C ALA A 52 -5.05 5.61 -0.18
N HIS A 53 -5.00 6.17 1.03
CA HIS A 53 -5.99 7.15 1.48
C HIS A 53 -6.00 8.39 0.59
N PHE A 54 -4.83 8.97 0.30
CA PHE A 54 -4.71 10.15 -0.55
C PHE A 54 -5.31 9.94 -1.95
N MET A 55 -5.05 8.79 -2.56
CA MET A 55 -5.54 8.48 -3.90
C MET A 55 -7.07 8.31 -3.97
N VAL A 56 -7.68 7.67 -2.99
CA VAL A 56 -9.11 7.33 -3.05
C VAL A 56 -10.05 8.31 -2.37
N ARG A 57 -9.56 9.12 -1.41
CA ARG A 57 -10.41 10.04 -0.62
C ARG A 57 -11.21 11.03 -1.45
N ASN A 58 -10.70 11.42 -2.61
CA ASN A 58 -11.31 12.43 -3.47
C ASN A 58 -12.06 11.84 -4.66
N LEU A 59 -12.18 10.51 -4.78
CA LEU A 59 -12.87 9.88 -5.91
C LEU A 59 -14.38 10.14 -5.88
N THR A 60 -15.01 10.01 -4.72
CA THR A 60 -16.47 10.12 -4.58
C THR A 60 -16.89 11.20 -3.59
N ALA A 61 -16.11 11.42 -2.55
CA ALA A 61 -16.35 12.45 -1.54
C ALA A 61 -15.04 12.68 -0.77
N ALA A 62 -14.83 13.93 -0.34
CA ALA A 62 -13.70 14.24 0.53
C ALA A 62 -13.89 13.53 1.89
N GLU A 63 -12.98 12.64 2.25
CA GLU A 63 -12.97 11.94 3.53
C GLU A 63 -11.83 12.43 4.41
N PRO A 64 -12.09 12.71 5.69
CA PRO A 64 -11.01 13.01 6.63
C PRO A 64 -10.13 11.78 6.83
N SER A 65 -8.85 12.01 7.14
CA SER A 65 -7.95 10.92 7.51
C SER A 65 -8.50 10.14 8.71
N PRO A 66 -8.38 8.80 8.74
CA PRO A 66 -8.75 8.00 9.90
C PRO A 66 -7.84 8.25 11.11
N ASP A 67 -6.63 8.69 10.88
CA ASP A 67 -5.64 9.11 11.87
C ASP A 67 -4.84 10.30 11.30
N PRO A 68 -5.29 11.57 11.50
CA PRO A 68 -4.64 12.73 10.91
C PRO A 68 -3.19 12.95 11.35
N GLU A 69 -2.84 12.57 12.56
CA GLU A 69 -1.47 12.69 13.06
C GLU A 69 -0.55 11.69 12.35
N LEU A 70 -1.00 10.44 12.26
CA LEU A 70 -0.27 9.40 11.55
C LEU A 70 -0.18 9.71 10.05
N ASP A 71 -1.25 10.15 9.45
CA ASP A 71 -1.31 10.55 8.04
C ASP A 71 -0.29 11.65 7.73
N ALA A 72 -0.22 12.69 8.58
CA ALA A 72 0.77 13.76 8.45
C ALA A 72 2.22 13.26 8.63
N LEU A 73 2.43 12.30 9.54
CA LEU A 73 3.74 11.69 9.77
C LEU A 73 4.22 10.90 8.55
N MET A 74 3.30 10.29 7.81
CA MET A 74 3.58 9.45 6.64
C MET A 74 3.53 10.20 5.29
N ASP A 75 3.19 11.50 5.32
CA ASP A 75 3.04 12.37 4.12
C ASP A 75 4.36 12.73 3.45
N SER A 76 5.42 12.03 3.68
CA SER A 76 6.69 12.41 3.08
C SER A 76 7.37 11.25 2.38
N ALA A 77 7.59 11.39 1.09
CA ALA A 77 8.54 10.55 0.35
C ALA A 77 10.00 10.76 0.83
N ASN A 78 10.26 11.71 1.74
CA ASN A 78 11.59 11.96 2.27
C ASN A 78 11.81 11.22 3.60
N PRO A 79 12.58 10.12 3.61
CA PRO A 79 12.85 9.33 4.82
C PRO A 79 13.52 10.13 5.94
N GLU A 80 14.18 11.24 5.64
CA GLU A 80 14.86 12.08 6.64
C GLU A 80 13.91 12.72 7.66
N LYS A 81 12.64 12.92 7.28
CA LYS A 81 11.63 13.45 8.21
C LYS A 81 11.27 12.45 9.33
N PHE A 82 11.58 11.18 9.17
CA PHE A 82 11.21 10.10 10.09
C PHE A 82 12.36 9.67 11.00
N ARG A 83 13.21 10.57 11.41
CA ARG A 83 14.26 10.31 12.41
C ARG A 83 13.73 10.15 13.84
N GLY A 84 12.43 10.39 14.05
CA GLY A 84 11.74 10.15 15.32
C GLY A 84 11.31 8.70 15.51
N ALA A 85 10.70 8.44 16.65
CA ALA A 85 10.08 7.14 16.93
C ALA A 85 8.90 6.90 15.97
N LEU A 86 8.86 5.71 15.38
CA LEU A 86 7.71 5.28 14.59
C LEU A 86 6.53 4.97 15.52
N PRO A 87 5.29 5.05 15.02
CA PRO A 87 4.11 4.57 15.73
C PRO A 87 4.22 3.08 16.05
N THR A 88 3.44 2.62 17.02
CA THR A 88 3.39 1.19 17.34
C THR A 88 2.86 0.38 16.15
N VAL A 89 3.25 -0.89 16.08
CA VAL A 89 2.80 -1.81 15.03
C VAL A 89 1.27 -1.92 15.01
N GLU A 90 0.63 -1.92 16.18
CA GLU A 90 -0.82 -1.98 16.31
C GLU A 90 -1.49 -0.74 15.68
N ARG A 91 -0.94 0.46 15.90
CA ARG A 91 -1.47 1.70 15.32
C ARG A 91 -1.29 1.72 13.79
N LEU A 92 -0.13 1.28 13.29
CA LEU A 92 0.12 1.12 11.87
C LEU A 92 -0.86 0.14 11.22
N THR A 93 -1.08 -1.01 11.84
CA THR A 93 -2.01 -2.04 11.36
C THR A 93 -3.44 -1.50 11.30
N ALA A 94 -3.92 -0.88 12.38
CA ALA A 94 -5.26 -0.30 12.44
C ALA A 94 -5.48 0.78 11.36
N PHE A 95 -4.48 1.61 11.09
CA PHE A 95 -4.52 2.60 10.03
C PHE A 95 -4.61 1.94 8.65
N ARG A 96 -3.72 0.96 8.36
CA ARG A 96 -3.73 0.20 7.11
C ARG A 96 -5.07 -0.48 6.84
N ASP A 97 -5.63 -1.14 7.83
CA ASP A 97 -6.90 -1.87 7.71
C ASP A 97 -8.08 -0.93 7.48
N THR A 98 -8.11 0.19 8.19
CA THR A 98 -9.15 1.21 8.00
C THR A 98 -9.08 1.82 6.60
N VAL A 99 -7.88 2.15 6.13
CA VAL A 99 -7.70 2.68 4.78
C VAL A 99 -8.10 1.66 3.72
N ALA A 100 -7.71 0.39 3.86
CA ALA A 100 -8.10 -0.65 2.92
C ALA A 100 -9.61 -0.83 2.84
N ALA A 101 -10.30 -0.83 3.97
CA ALA A 101 -11.77 -0.87 4.00
C ALA A 101 -12.40 0.31 3.24
N ARG A 102 -11.80 1.50 3.31
CA ARG A 102 -12.23 2.67 2.53
C ARG A 102 -11.96 2.51 1.03
N VAL A 103 -10.81 1.97 0.64
CA VAL A 103 -10.53 1.64 -0.78
C VAL A 103 -11.62 0.72 -1.32
N HIS A 104 -11.92 -0.37 -0.60
CA HIS A 104 -12.99 -1.29 -0.99
C HIS A 104 -14.35 -0.61 -1.10
N ALA A 105 -14.74 0.20 -0.13
CA ALA A 105 -16.02 0.90 -0.15
C ALA A 105 -16.12 1.85 -1.34
N ARG A 106 -15.10 2.67 -1.60
CA ARG A 106 -15.14 3.66 -2.68
C ARG A 106 -15.10 3.03 -4.07
N ILE A 107 -14.23 2.07 -4.28
CA ILE A 107 -14.15 1.36 -5.55
C ILE A 107 -15.41 0.51 -5.77
N GLY A 108 -15.93 -0.12 -4.71
CA GLY A 108 -17.20 -0.86 -4.76
C GLY A 108 -18.39 0.01 -5.16
N ASP A 109 -18.51 1.21 -4.59
CA ASP A 109 -19.56 2.18 -4.97
C ASP A 109 -19.47 2.58 -6.45
N ILE A 110 -18.25 2.78 -6.97
CA ILE A 110 -18.03 3.08 -8.39
C ILE A 110 -18.43 1.90 -9.26
N ALA A 111 -17.99 0.69 -8.91
CA ALA A 111 -18.29 -0.53 -9.66
C ALA A 111 -19.80 -0.83 -9.68
N ALA A 112 -20.51 -0.54 -8.60
CA ALA A 112 -21.96 -0.69 -8.49
C ALA A 112 -22.75 0.45 -9.15
N GLY A 113 -22.08 1.50 -9.63
CA GLY A 113 -22.75 2.67 -10.22
C GLY A 113 -23.45 3.57 -9.20
N HIS A 114 -23.13 3.46 -7.91
CA HIS A 114 -23.71 4.26 -6.83
C HIS A 114 -23.05 5.64 -6.67
N VAL A 115 -22.56 6.20 -7.77
CA VAL A 115 -21.82 7.48 -7.81
C VAL A 115 -22.31 8.33 -8.96
N GLY A 116 -22.07 9.65 -8.89
CA GLY A 116 -22.25 10.53 -10.06
C GLY A 116 -21.22 10.20 -11.14
N ALA A 117 -21.61 10.23 -12.41
CA ALA A 117 -20.73 9.95 -13.56
C ALA A 117 -19.98 8.59 -13.48
N PRO A 118 -20.69 7.44 -13.32
CA PRO A 118 -20.03 6.17 -13.02
C PRO A 118 -19.05 5.72 -14.11
N ALA A 119 -19.33 5.98 -15.39
CA ALA A 119 -18.41 5.63 -16.48
C ALA A 119 -17.08 6.39 -16.39
N GLN A 120 -17.11 7.68 -16.08
CA GLN A 120 -15.91 8.49 -15.89
C GLN A 120 -15.12 8.03 -14.68
N LEU A 121 -15.80 7.80 -13.54
CA LEU A 121 -15.16 7.35 -12.32
C LEU A 121 -14.60 5.94 -12.45
N THR A 122 -15.19 5.06 -13.24
CA THR A 122 -14.62 3.75 -13.58
C THR A 122 -13.25 3.90 -14.26
N VAL A 123 -13.14 4.79 -15.23
CA VAL A 123 -11.84 5.04 -15.90
C VAL A 123 -10.82 5.58 -14.93
N ILE A 124 -11.17 6.59 -14.14
CA ILE A 124 -10.26 7.19 -13.15
C ILE A 124 -9.86 6.16 -12.09
N GLY A 125 -10.84 5.43 -11.54
CA GLY A 125 -10.63 4.41 -10.53
C GLY A 125 -9.70 3.28 -11.00
N THR A 126 -9.83 2.87 -12.25
CA THR A 126 -8.95 1.85 -12.86
C THR A 126 -7.49 2.32 -12.84
N TYR A 127 -7.21 3.54 -13.29
CA TYR A 127 -5.84 4.07 -13.30
C TYR A 127 -5.29 4.26 -11.88
N LEU A 128 -6.08 4.83 -10.97
CA LEU A 128 -5.64 5.07 -9.59
C LEU A 128 -5.39 3.75 -8.85
N LEU A 129 -6.28 2.77 -8.99
CA LEU A 129 -6.12 1.48 -8.32
C LEU A 129 -4.93 0.69 -8.89
N THR A 130 -4.70 0.74 -10.21
CA THR A 130 -3.49 0.15 -10.82
C THR A 130 -2.21 0.82 -10.27
N ALA A 131 -2.21 2.15 -10.20
CA ALA A 131 -1.06 2.88 -9.65
C ALA A 131 -0.83 2.54 -8.16
N LEU A 132 -1.92 2.41 -7.40
CA LEU A 132 -1.85 2.03 -5.99
C LEU A 132 -1.27 0.63 -5.79
N ILE A 133 -1.71 -0.36 -6.56
CA ILE A 133 -1.19 -1.73 -6.50
C ILE A 133 0.31 -1.75 -6.81
N ASN A 134 0.73 -1.03 -7.86
CA ASN A 134 2.15 -0.94 -8.21
C ASN A 134 2.97 -0.21 -7.15
N HIS A 135 2.39 0.76 -6.46
CA HIS A 135 3.03 1.44 -5.33
C HIS A 135 3.19 0.50 -4.12
N GLU A 136 2.21 -0.37 -3.83
CA GLU A 136 2.38 -1.42 -2.81
C GLU A 136 3.60 -2.29 -3.14
N TYR A 137 3.66 -2.88 -4.35
CA TYR A 137 4.78 -3.73 -4.77
C TYR A 137 6.13 -3.01 -4.82
N GLN A 138 6.15 -1.71 -5.13
CA GLN A 138 7.38 -0.93 -5.07
C GLN A 138 7.93 -0.86 -3.63
N HIS A 139 7.06 -0.61 -2.66
CA HIS A 139 7.46 -0.59 -1.25
C HIS A 139 7.79 -1.98 -0.73
N ASP A 140 7.11 -3.02 -1.21
CA ASP A 140 7.39 -4.41 -0.85
C ASP A 140 8.80 -4.84 -1.25
N GLN A 141 9.32 -4.37 -2.38
CA GLN A 141 10.71 -4.58 -2.77
C GLN A 141 11.67 -4.02 -1.70
N TRP A 142 11.46 -2.77 -1.26
CA TRP A 142 12.31 -2.15 -0.24
C TRP A 142 12.16 -2.79 1.14
N ILE A 143 10.95 -3.20 1.53
CA ILE A 143 10.72 -4.00 2.74
C ILE A 143 11.48 -5.32 2.65
N GLY A 144 11.40 -6.00 1.50
CA GLY A 144 12.12 -7.25 1.24
C GLY A 144 13.64 -7.11 1.36
N GLU A 145 14.21 -6.02 0.86
CA GLU A 145 15.65 -5.72 0.99
C GLU A 145 16.07 -5.53 2.46
N VAL A 146 15.27 -4.80 3.25
CA VAL A 146 15.54 -4.67 4.70
C VAL A 146 15.42 -6.03 5.39
N ARG A 147 14.37 -6.78 5.07
CA ARG A 147 14.12 -8.11 5.64
C ARG A 147 15.28 -9.08 5.37
N THR A 148 15.76 -9.16 4.14
CA THR A 148 16.81 -10.13 3.75
C THR A 148 18.21 -9.65 4.10
N ASP A 149 18.58 -8.45 3.65
CA ASP A 149 19.96 -7.99 3.68
C ASP A 149 20.37 -7.47 5.04
N ARG A 150 19.41 -7.07 5.88
CA ARG A 150 19.67 -6.46 7.16
C ARG A 150 19.23 -7.30 8.35
N LEU A 151 18.06 -7.96 8.23
CA LEU A 151 17.52 -8.78 9.30
C LEU A 151 17.82 -10.27 9.12
N GLY A 152 18.17 -10.71 7.90
CA GLY A 152 18.56 -12.10 7.61
C GLY A 152 17.38 -13.08 7.53
N HIS A 153 16.15 -12.58 7.37
CA HIS A 153 14.97 -13.41 7.17
C HIS A 153 14.75 -13.74 5.69
N ALA A 154 14.26 -14.93 5.39
CA ALA A 154 13.92 -15.32 4.02
C ALA A 154 12.72 -14.52 3.49
N LEU A 155 12.69 -14.28 2.18
CA LEU A 155 11.50 -13.72 1.53
C LEU A 155 10.37 -14.75 1.50
N PRO A 156 9.12 -14.33 1.64
CA PRO A 156 7.97 -15.16 1.29
C PRO A 156 7.97 -15.43 -0.22
N PRO A 157 7.22 -16.45 -0.68
CA PRO A 157 7.04 -16.68 -2.11
C PRO A 157 6.33 -15.51 -2.76
N ASP A 158 6.71 -15.18 -4.01
CA ASP A 158 6.03 -14.15 -4.79
C ASP A 158 4.52 -14.45 -4.91
N PRO A 159 3.69 -13.40 -4.93
CA PRO A 159 2.27 -13.55 -5.15
C PRO A 159 2.00 -14.12 -6.56
N VAL A 160 1.02 -14.99 -6.67
CA VAL A 160 0.68 -15.64 -7.94
C VAL A 160 -0.50 -14.91 -8.59
N SER A 161 -0.26 -14.34 -9.76
CA SER A 161 -1.27 -13.77 -10.66
C SER A 161 -0.74 -13.83 -12.09
N ASP A 162 -1.63 -14.11 -13.05
CA ASP A 162 -1.34 -14.04 -14.48
C ASP A 162 -1.19 -12.59 -15.01
N ARG A 163 -1.51 -11.62 -14.15
CA ARG A 163 -1.37 -10.18 -14.43
C ARG A 163 -0.10 -9.57 -13.88
N LEU A 164 0.69 -10.33 -13.12
CA LEU A 164 1.93 -9.84 -12.54
C LEU A 164 3.11 -10.18 -13.43
N GLY A 165 3.96 -9.19 -13.64
CA GLY A 165 5.26 -9.34 -14.26
C GLY A 165 6.36 -8.73 -13.39
N ARG A 166 7.60 -8.73 -13.91
CA ARG A 166 8.71 -8.01 -13.29
C ARG A 166 9.29 -7.01 -14.28
N VAL A 167 9.50 -5.77 -13.81
CA VAL A 167 10.17 -4.70 -14.54
C VAL A 167 11.29 -4.18 -13.63
N ASP A 168 12.53 -4.25 -14.10
CA ASP A 168 13.72 -3.83 -13.33
C ASP A 168 13.80 -4.47 -11.92
N GLY A 169 13.29 -5.71 -11.78
CA GLY A 169 13.27 -6.44 -10.51
C GLY A 169 12.01 -6.23 -9.67
N TYR A 170 11.23 -5.19 -9.91
CA TYR A 170 9.99 -4.91 -9.19
C TYR A 170 8.83 -5.74 -9.73
N LEU A 171 7.97 -6.22 -8.83
CA LEU A 171 6.65 -6.74 -9.21
C LEU A 171 5.79 -5.59 -9.76
N VAL A 172 5.16 -5.83 -10.89
CA VAL A 172 4.33 -4.84 -11.57
C VAL A 172 3.06 -5.51 -12.06
N LEU A 173 1.92 -4.91 -11.74
CA LEU A 173 0.65 -5.27 -12.35
C LEU A 173 0.62 -4.72 -13.77
N ASP A 174 0.50 -5.59 -14.76
CA ASP A 174 0.35 -5.16 -16.16
C ASP A 174 -1.06 -4.59 -16.36
N PRO A 175 -1.20 -3.31 -16.69
CA PRO A 175 -2.50 -2.69 -16.92
C PRO A 175 -3.19 -3.20 -18.18
N TYR A 176 -2.48 -3.95 -19.04
CA TYR A 176 -2.95 -4.42 -20.34
C TYR A 176 -3.08 -5.94 -20.45
N ALA A 177 -2.69 -6.70 -19.40
CA ALA A 177 -2.84 -8.15 -19.37
C ALA A 177 -4.29 -8.62 -19.24
#